data_3255d9e8e7ac8629962a23e455f1242b
#
_entry.id   3255d9e8e7ac8629962a23e455f1242b
#
_cell.length_a   1.000
_cell.length_b   1.000
_cell.length_c   1.000
_cell.angle_alpha   90.00
_cell.angle_beta   90.00
_cell.angle_gamma   90.00
#
_symmetry.space_group_name_H-M   'P 1'
#
loop_
_entity.id
_entity.type
_entity.pdbx_description
1 polymer ?
#
loop_
_entity_poly.entity_id
_entity_poly.type
_entity_poly.pdbx_seq_one_letter_code
_entity_poly.pdbx_strand_id
1 'polypeptide(L)'
;MKTVVLGETGIEVSRLCFGTLTMGPLQRNMPLNRGVALLELAFSFGLNFVDTAELYGTYPYIREAIKLKNDLVVCTKSYSYDKKSAENSFKAAVAGIGRDYIDIFLLHEQESEHTIRGHWEAVEYFLEKKRQGYIGAVGLSTHYIAAIVDALTKTE
;
A
#
# COMPACT_ATOMS: atom_id res chain seq x y z
N MET A 1 0.12 20.10 -7.44
CA MET A 1 1.40 19.33 -7.55
C MET A 1 1.45 18.63 -8.90
N LYS A 2 2.64 18.33 -9.45
CA LYS A 2 2.74 17.52 -10.69
C LYS A 2 2.42 16.06 -10.38
N THR A 3 1.70 15.39 -11.28
CA THR A 3 1.40 13.96 -11.22
C THR A 3 2.24 13.20 -12.25
N VAL A 4 2.35 11.91 -12.08
CA VAL A 4 2.99 10.97 -13.01
C VAL A 4 2.22 9.65 -12.98
N VAL A 5 2.23 8.93 -14.09
CA VAL A 5 1.72 7.55 -14.12
C VAL A 5 2.77 6.62 -13.53
N LEU A 6 2.37 5.74 -12.63
CA LEU A 6 3.26 4.79 -11.96
C LEU A 6 3.59 3.62 -12.90
N GLY A 7 4.74 3.69 -13.58
CA GLY A 7 5.16 2.70 -14.57
C GLY A 7 4.08 2.46 -15.61
N GLU A 8 3.75 1.19 -15.87
CA GLU A 8 2.71 0.75 -16.82
C GLU A 8 1.36 0.47 -16.17
N THR A 9 1.17 0.84 -14.89
CA THR A 9 -0.04 0.50 -14.11
C THR A 9 -1.27 1.31 -14.52
N GLY A 10 -1.10 2.44 -15.22
CA GLY A 10 -2.16 3.40 -15.48
C GLY A 10 -2.59 4.22 -14.25
N ILE A 11 -2.01 3.98 -13.07
CA ILE A 11 -2.34 4.69 -11.83
C ILE A 11 -1.61 6.02 -11.82
N GLU A 12 -2.36 7.12 -11.80
CA GLU A 12 -1.80 8.47 -11.74
C GLU A 12 -1.60 8.91 -10.29
N VAL A 13 -0.35 9.20 -9.92
CA VAL A 13 0.05 9.58 -8.56
C VAL A 13 0.75 10.94 -8.53
N SER A 14 0.62 11.66 -7.42
CA SER A 14 1.47 12.82 -7.14
C SER A 14 2.93 12.37 -7.01
N ARG A 15 3.86 13.22 -7.47
CA ARG A 15 5.33 12.92 -7.38
C ARG A 15 5.85 12.77 -5.96
N LEU A 16 5.10 13.26 -4.97
CA LEU A 16 5.36 13.02 -3.55
C LEU A 16 4.28 12.09 -3.01
N CYS A 17 4.71 11.14 -2.19
CA CYS A 17 3.84 10.24 -1.45
C CYS A 17 3.87 10.61 0.03
N PHE A 18 2.73 10.58 0.70
CA PHE A 18 2.63 10.81 2.14
C PHE A 18 2.73 9.49 2.89
N GLY A 19 3.85 9.26 3.59
CA GLY A 19 4.03 8.09 4.45
C GLY A 19 3.33 8.25 5.80
N THR A 20 2.54 7.26 6.20
CA THR A 20 1.69 7.33 7.40
C THR A 20 2.30 6.66 8.64
N LEU A 21 3.40 5.93 8.51
CA LEU A 21 4.05 5.20 9.62
C LEU A 21 4.26 6.09 10.86
N THR A 22 4.74 7.32 10.66
CA THR A 22 5.06 8.23 11.77
C THR A 22 3.83 8.70 12.55
N MET A 23 2.65 8.62 11.97
CA MET A 23 1.40 9.01 12.64
C MET A 23 0.86 7.92 13.55
N GLY A 24 1.14 6.68 13.20
CA GLY A 24 0.58 5.50 13.84
C GLY A 24 1.15 5.15 15.21
N PRO A 25 0.58 4.10 15.83
CA PRO A 25 0.94 3.66 17.18
C PRO A 25 2.39 3.17 17.31
N LEU A 26 3.02 2.78 16.20
CA LEU A 26 4.43 2.35 16.22
C LEU A 26 5.41 3.51 16.47
N GLN A 27 4.97 4.76 16.26
CA GLN A 27 5.83 5.94 16.47
C GLN A 27 5.13 6.99 17.32
N ARG A 28 4.45 8.00 16.72
CA ARG A 28 3.91 9.14 17.44
C ARG A 28 2.53 8.92 18.05
N ASN A 29 1.82 7.87 17.62
CA ASN A 29 0.47 7.55 18.06
C ASN A 29 -0.44 8.80 18.12
N MET A 30 -0.51 9.51 17.00
CA MET A 30 -1.24 10.78 16.93
C MET A 30 -2.74 10.57 17.17
N PRO A 31 -3.43 11.52 17.83
CA PRO A 31 -4.88 11.53 17.82
C PRO A 31 -5.42 11.53 16.38
N LEU A 32 -6.48 10.76 16.11
CA LEU A 32 -7.04 10.56 14.77
C LEU A 32 -7.32 11.89 14.05
N ASN A 33 -7.95 12.84 14.73
CA ASN A 33 -8.28 14.15 14.16
C ASN A 33 -7.04 14.93 13.73
N ARG A 34 -5.92 14.82 14.45
CA ARG A 34 -4.66 15.47 14.08
C ARG A 34 -4.00 14.81 12.86
N GLY A 35 -4.00 13.48 12.81
CA GLY A 35 -3.48 12.75 11.66
C GLY A 35 -4.30 13.05 10.38
N VAL A 36 -5.63 13.10 10.50
CA VAL A 36 -6.52 13.45 9.38
C VAL A 36 -6.27 14.88 8.91
N ALA A 37 -6.11 15.84 9.83
CA ALA A 37 -5.80 17.23 9.47
C ALA A 37 -4.46 17.37 8.72
N LEU A 38 -3.45 16.55 9.05
CA LEU A 38 -2.19 16.51 8.28
C LEU A 38 -2.38 15.97 6.87
N LEU A 39 -3.20 14.95 6.71
CA LEU A 39 -3.54 14.40 5.38
C LEU A 39 -4.33 15.43 4.55
N GLU A 40 -5.31 16.11 5.15
CA GLU A 40 -6.07 17.18 4.51
C GLU A 40 -5.14 18.30 4.04
N LEU A 41 -4.20 18.72 4.89
CA LEU A 41 -3.18 19.71 4.52
C LEU A 41 -2.32 19.22 3.35
N ALA A 42 -1.89 17.94 3.35
CA ALA A 42 -1.15 17.38 2.24
C ALA A 42 -1.97 17.41 0.93
N PHE A 43 -3.26 17.08 1.00
CA PHE A 43 -4.17 17.15 -0.14
C PHE A 43 -4.35 18.56 -0.69
N SER A 44 -4.35 19.59 0.17
CA SER A 44 -4.41 20.98 -0.25
C SER A 44 -3.20 21.42 -1.09
N PHE A 45 -2.06 20.74 -0.94
CA PHE A 45 -0.88 20.89 -1.81
C PHE A 45 -0.93 20.05 -3.09
N GLY A 46 -2.03 19.33 -3.32
CA GLY A 46 -2.24 18.51 -4.51
C GLY A 46 -1.64 17.10 -4.43
N LEU A 47 -1.38 16.57 -3.20
CA LEU A 47 -1.05 15.16 -3.05
C LEU A 47 -2.33 14.33 -3.22
N ASN A 48 -2.18 13.20 -3.92
CA ASN A 48 -3.22 12.17 -4.02
C ASN A 48 -2.69 10.77 -3.69
N PHE A 49 -1.45 10.66 -3.21
CA PHE A 49 -0.76 9.41 -2.98
C PHE A 49 -0.34 9.26 -1.52
N VAL A 50 -0.82 8.18 -0.88
CA VAL A 50 -0.48 7.85 0.51
C VAL A 50 0.10 6.43 0.60
N ASP A 51 1.08 6.28 1.47
CA ASP A 51 1.72 5.01 1.81
C ASP A 51 1.39 4.62 3.24
N THR A 52 0.85 3.41 3.39
CA THR A 52 0.51 2.77 4.65
C THR A 52 0.96 1.31 4.66
N ALA A 53 0.70 0.59 5.73
CA ALA A 53 0.85 -0.85 5.84
C ALA A 53 -0.06 -1.41 6.94
N GLU A 54 -0.38 -2.70 6.85
CA GLU A 54 -1.14 -3.40 7.89
C GLU A 54 -0.51 -3.22 9.27
N LEU A 55 0.82 -3.42 9.36
CA LEU A 55 1.58 -3.27 10.61
C LEU A 55 1.51 -1.87 11.22
N TYR A 56 1.34 -0.82 10.40
CA TYR A 56 1.41 0.56 10.90
C TYR A 56 0.24 0.97 11.77
N GLY A 57 -0.89 0.24 11.72
CA GLY A 57 -2.11 0.57 12.45
C GLY A 57 -2.74 1.90 12.02
N THR A 58 -2.48 2.35 10.78
CA THR A 58 -2.88 3.67 10.28
C THR A 58 -4.09 3.65 9.35
N TYR A 59 -4.73 2.52 9.11
CA TYR A 59 -5.97 2.43 8.33
C TYR A 59 -7.09 3.36 8.79
N PRO A 60 -7.31 3.60 10.09
CA PRO A 60 -8.34 4.55 10.53
C PRO A 60 -8.14 5.97 10.00
N TYR A 61 -6.89 6.45 9.87
CA TYR A 61 -6.59 7.77 9.28
C TYR A 61 -6.92 7.77 7.78
N ILE A 62 -6.59 6.69 7.06
CA ILE A 62 -6.87 6.55 5.63
C ILE A 62 -8.38 6.50 5.38
N ARG A 63 -9.14 5.78 6.21
CA ARG A 63 -10.60 5.74 6.13
C ARG A 63 -11.25 7.11 6.20
N GLU A 64 -10.78 7.97 7.10
CA GLU A 64 -11.29 9.33 7.19
C GLU A 64 -10.80 10.20 6.01
N ALA A 65 -9.54 10.02 5.59
CA ALA A 65 -8.95 10.77 4.49
C ALA A 65 -9.66 10.52 3.14
N ILE A 66 -10.11 9.30 2.89
CA ILE A 66 -10.85 8.95 1.65
C ILE A 66 -12.16 9.76 1.53
N LYS A 67 -12.82 10.06 2.65
CA LYS A 67 -14.03 10.89 2.66
C LYS A 67 -13.77 12.33 2.20
N LEU A 68 -12.52 12.80 2.37
CA LEU A 68 -12.09 14.15 1.99
C LEU A 68 -11.57 14.21 0.55
N LYS A 69 -11.09 13.07 0.01
CA LYS A 69 -10.45 13.01 -1.30
C LYS A 69 -10.76 11.66 -1.98
N ASN A 70 -11.71 11.71 -2.93
CA ASN A 70 -12.21 10.51 -3.61
C ASN A 70 -11.20 9.85 -4.55
N ASP A 71 -10.25 10.63 -5.11
CA ASP A 71 -9.18 10.19 -6.01
C ASP A 71 -7.88 9.86 -5.26
N LEU A 72 -7.97 9.56 -3.96
CA LEU A 72 -6.83 9.17 -3.15
C LEU A 72 -6.32 7.79 -3.56
N VAL A 73 -5.07 7.72 -4.00
CA VAL A 73 -4.34 6.48 -4.28
C VAL A 73 -3.70 5.96 -3.00
N VAL A 74 -4.06 4.75 -2.61
CA VAL A 74 -3.60 4.11 -1.39
C VAL A 74 -2.66 2.95 -1.72
N CYS A 75 -1.41 3.06 -1.27
CA CYS A 75 -0.45 1.97 -1.24
C CYS A 75 -0.43 1.34 0.15
N THR A 76 -0.73 0.05 0.25
CA THR A 76 -0.61 -0.71 1.50
C THR A 76 0.27 -1.94 1.32
N LYS A 77 0.67 -2.55 2.44
CA LYS A 77 1.63 -3.65 2.49
C LYS A 77 1.28 -4.63 3.59
N SER A 78 1.65 -5.90 3.41
CA SER A 78 1.56 -6.92 4.47
C SER A 78 2.75 -7.88 4.41
N TYR A 79 3.01 -8.54 5.54
CA TYR A 79 4.00 -9.62 5.66
C TYR A 79 3.39 -11.00 5.37
N SER A 80 2.33 -11.05 4.58
CA SER A 80 1.70 -12.32 4.21
C SER A 80 2.66 -13.22 3.47
N TYR A 81 2.70 -14.50 3.84
CA TYR A 81 3.61 -15.49 3.26
C TYR A 81 2.87 -16.65 2.60
N ASP A 82 1.62 -16.89 2.95
CA ASP A 82 0.77 -17.90 2.34
C ASP A 82 -0.57 -17.32 1.89
N LYS A 83 -1.35 -18.11 1.17
CA LYS A 83 -2.67 -17.70 0.66
C LYS A 83 -3.62 -17.26 1.76
N LYS A 84 -3.62 -17.95 2.92
CA LYS A 84 -4.55 -17.66 4.02
C LYS A 84 -4.21 -16.33 4.70
N SER A 85 -2.94 -16.09 4.98
CA SER A 85 -2.49 -14.81 5.55
C SER A 85 -2.73 -13.66 4.58
N ALA A 86 -2.50 -13.86 3.27
CA ALA A 86 -2.79 -12.87 2.23
C ALA A 86 -4.28 -12.52 2.17
N GLU A 87 -5.17 -13.52 2.25
CA GLU A 87 -6.61 -13.31 2.31
C GLU A 87 -7.01 -12.48 3.54
N ASN A 88 -6.45 -12.82 4.71
CA ASN A 88 -6.73 -12.10 5.94
C ASN A 88 -6.24 -10.64 5.87
N SER A 89 -5.03 -10.41 5.37
CA SER A 89 -4.46 -9.08 5.21
C SER A 89 -5.24 -8.23 4.19
N PHE A 90 -5.67 -8.83 3.07
CA PHE A 90 -6.53 -8.15 2.11
C PHE A 90 -7.87 -7.74 2.74
N LYS A 91 -8.55 -8.65 3.44
CA LYS A 91 -9.80 -8.36 4.15
C LYS A 91 -9.61 -7.28 5.22
N ALA A 92 -8.51 -7.33 5.97
CA ALA A 92 -8.17 -6.31 6.97
C ALA A 92 -7.95 -4.93 6.32
N ALA A 93 -7.25 -4.87 5.19
CA ALA A 93 -7.03 -3.63 4.44
C ALA A 93 -8.36 -3.05 3.94
N VAL A 94 -9.17 -3.83 3.24
CA VAL A 94 -10.49 -3.44 2.73
C VAL A 94 -11.39 -2.94 3.87
N ALA A 95 -11.52 -3.73 4.93
CA ALA A 95 -12.34 -3.38 6.09
C ALA A 95 -11.78 -2.16 6.84
N GLY A 96 -10.46 -2.08 7.03
CA GLY A 96 -9.80 -1.00 7.75
C GLY A 96 -9.84 0.33 7.01
N ILE A 97 -9.57 0.32 5.72
CA ILE A 97 -9.56 1.48 4.83
C ILE A 97 -10.99 1.92 4.48
N GLY A 98 -11.93 0.97 4.41
CA GLY A 98 -13.33 1.26 4.08
C GLY A 98 -13.59 1.41 2.58
N ARG A 99 -12.88 0.66 1.75
CA ARG A 99 -13.02 0.58 0.28
C ARG A 99 -12.98 -0.88 -0.13
N ASP A 100 -13.68 -1.24 -1.20
CA ASP A 100 -13.65 -2.60 -1.79
C ASP A 100 -12.48 -2.81 -2.76
N TYR A 101 -11.68 -1.77 -2.98
CA TYR A 101 -10.57 -1.73 -3.92
C TYR A 101 -9.33 -1.12 -3.25
N ILE A 102 -8.16 -1.68 -3.53
CA ILE A 102 -6.85 -1.18 -3.10
C ILE A 102 -6.02 -0.84 -4.34
N ASP A 103 -5.57 0.40 -4.44
CA ASP A 103 -4.82 0.85 -5.63
C ASP A 103 -3.49 0.11 -5.79
N ILE A 104 -2.72 -0.04 -4.70
CA ILE A 104 -1.42 -0.71 -4.71
C ILE A 104 -1.28 -1.58 -3.47
N PHE A 105 -1.02 -2.88 -3.65
CA PHE A 105 -0.77 -3.82 -2.56
C PHE A 105 0.62 -4.45 -2.71
N LEU A 106 1.46 -4.30 -1.69
CA LEU A 106 2.85 -4.76 -1.73
C LEU A 106 3.11 -5.89 -0.71
N LEU A 107 4.01 -6.80 -1.03
CA LEU A 107 4.72 -7.58 -0.03
C LEU A 107 5.67 -6.65 0.74
N HIS A 108 5.61 -6.71 2.08
CA HIS A 108 6.36 -5.83 2.94
C HIS A 108 7.79 -6.33 3.15
N GLU A 109 8.80 -5.44 2.95
CA GLU A 109 10.22 -5.64 3.30
C GLU A 109 10.84 -6.95 2.79
N GLN A 110 10.77 -7.17 1.48
CA GLN A 110 11.46 -8.31 0.88
C GLN A 110 12.97 -8.06 0.82
N GLU A 111 13.78 -9.03 1.19
CA GLU A 111 15.24 -8.88 1.31
C GLU A 111 16.00 -9.52 0.15
N SER A 112 15.45 -10.58 -0.43
CA SER A 112 16.11 -11.40 -1.44
C SER A 112 15.11 -12.26 -2.22
N GLU A 113 15.62 -13.00 -3.22
CA GLU A 113 14.84 -14.03 -3.92
C GLU A 113 14.25 -15.09 -2.96
N HIS A 114 14.96 -15.38 -1.89
CA HIS A 114 14.49 -16.40 -0.93
C HIS A 114 13.25 -15.94 -0.19
N THR A 115 13.19 -14.68 0.22
CA THR A 115 12.00 -14.11 0.85
C THR A 115 10.85 -14.01 -0.15
N ILE A 116 11.10 -13.55 -1.37
CA ILE A 116 10.08 -13.48 -2.44
C ILE A 116 9.53 -14.88 -2.73
N ARG A 117 10.40 -15.89 -2.87
CA ARG A 117 9.98 -17.27 -3.13
C ARG A 117 9.20 -17.85 -1.95
N GLY A 118 9.62 -17.56 -0.72
CA GLY A 118 8.93 -18.01 0.50
C GLY A 118 7.55 -17.37 0.68
N HIS A 119 7.28 -16.23 0.04
CA HIS A 119 6.00 -15.53 0.07
C HIS A 119 5.18 -15.69 -1.24
N TRP A 120 5.57 -16.63 -2.13
CA TRP A 120 4.99 -16.70 -3.47
C TRP A 120 3.49 -16.99 -3.48
N GLU A 121 2.97 -17.81 -2.58
CA GLU A 121 1.53 -18.06 -2.46
C GLU A 121 0.74 -16.78 -2.16
N ALA A 122 1.33 -15.87 -1.37
CA ALA A 122 0.73 -14.57 -1.11
C ALA A 122 0.74 -13.68 -2.37
N VAL A 123 1.84 -13.71 -3.15
CA VAL A 123 1.92 -13.01 -4.45
C VAL A 123 0.82 -13.50 -5.38
N GLU A 124 0.68 -14.81 -5.56
CA GLU A 124 -0.36 -15.40 -6.41
C GLU A 124 -1.76 -14.98 -6.01
N TYR A 125 -2.04 -14.94 -4.70
CA TYR A 125 -3.31 -14.46 -4.17
C TYR A 125 -3.56 -13.00 -4.56
N PHE A 126 -2.58 -12.10 -4.37
CA PHE A 126 -2.73 -10.68 -4.71
C PHE A 126 -2.83 -10.47 -6.23
N LEU A 127 -2.10 -11.22 -7.04
CA LEU A 127 -2.23 -11.20 -8.50
C LEU A 127 -3.62 -11.66 -8.95
N GLU A 128 -4.19 -12.66 -8.28
CA GLU A 128 -5.57 -13.08 -8.55
C GLU A 128 -6.57 -11.96 -8.18
N LYS A 129 -6.37 -11.28 -7.05
CA LYS A 129 -7.19 -10.11 -6.67
C LYS A 129 -7.05 -8.96 -7.67
N LYS A 130 -5.86 -8.76 -8.25
CA LYS A 130 -5.65 -7.81 -9.35
C LYS A 130 -6.45 -8.21 -10.59
N ARG A 131 -6.40 -9.48 -11.04
CA ARG A 131 -7.21 -9.97 -12.17
C ARG A 131 -8.71 -9.80 -11.96
N GLN A 132 -9.17 -9.94 -10.71
CA GLN A 132 -10.56 -9.74 -10.31
C GLN A 132 -10.96 -8.25 -10.18
N GLY A 133 -10.03 -7.31 -10.32
CA GLY A 133 -10.28 -5.87 -10.22
C GLY A 133 -10.35 -5.32 -8.79
N TYR A 134 -9.95 -6.08 -7.77
CA TYR A 134 -9.91 -5.63 -6.38
C TYR A 134 -8.58 -4.95 -5.99
N ILE A 135 -7.53 -5.17 -6.78
CA ILE A 135 -6.21 -4.53 -6.61
C ILE A 135 -5.79 -3.94 -7.96
N GLY A 136 -5.28 -2.71 -7.96
CA GLY A 136 -4.78 -2.05 -9.16
C GLY A 136 -3.38 -2.51 -9.54
N ALA A 137 -2.46 -2.50 -8.59
CA ALA A 137 -1.08 -2.95 -8.80
C ALA A 137 -0.58 -3.78 -7.62
N VAL A 138 0.23 -4.80 -7.94
CA VAL A 138 0.92 -5.66 -6.96
C VAL A 138 2.42 -5.46 -7.11
N GLY A 139 3.15 -5.48 -5.99
CA GLY A 139 4.60 -5.34 -5.99
C GLY A 139 5.20 -5.71 -4.64
N LEU A 140 6.38 -5.21 -4.37
CA LEU A 140 7.09 -5.41 -3.11
C LEU A 140 7.67 -4.09 -2.58
N SER A 141 7.91 -4.02 -1.28
CA SER A 141 8.76 -3.02 -0.66
C SER A 141 10.05 -3.67 -0.19
N THR A 142 11.15 -2.93 -0.24
CA THR A 142 12.46 -3.44 0.14
C THR A 142 13.42 -2.31 0.50
N HIS A 143 14.43 -2.65 1.30
CA HIS A 143 15.63 -1.85 1.56
C HIS A 143 16.87 -2.41 0.81
N TYR A 144 16.70 -3.48 0.01
CA TYR A 144 17.79 -4.22 -0.65
C TYR A 144 17.63 -4.19 -2.17
N ILE A 145 18.66 -3.73 -2.87
CA ILE A 145 18.67 -3.69 -4.34
C ILE A 145 18.57 -5.10 -4.93
N ALA A 146 19.18 -6.11 -4.28
CA ALA A 146 19.11 -7.49 -4.73
C ALA A 146 17.66 -7.99 -4.88
N ALA A 147 16.78 -7.68 -3.90
CA ALA A 147 15.37 -8.06 -3.98
C ALA A 147 14.63 -7.42 -5.17
N ILE A 148 14.99 -6.21 -5.57
CA ILE A 148 14.43 -5.56 -6.76
C ILE A 148 14.85 -6.30 -8.03
N VAL A 149 16.15 -6.59 -8.17
CA VAL A 149 16.70 -7.31 -9.32
C VAL A 149 16.05 -8.70 -9.43
N ASP A 150 15.96 -9.42 -8.31
CA ASP A 150 15.36 -10.75 -8.27
C ASP A 150 13.88 -10.74 -8.65
N ALA A 151 13.12 -9.75 -8.16
CA ALA A 151 11.71 -9.60 -8.51
C ALA A 151 11.53 -9.36 -10.02
N LEU A 152 12.33 -8.48 -10.63
CA LEU A 152 12.25 -8.16 -12.06
C LEU A 152 12.64 -9.33 -12.97
N THR A 153 13.52 -10.23 -12.52
CA THR A 153 13.98 -11.38 -13.32
C THR A 153 13.06 -12.60 -13.22
N LYS A 154 12.11 -12.63 -12.27
CA LYS A 154 11.25 -13.79 -12.00
C LYS A 154 9.76 -13.57 -12.24
N THR A 155 9.37 -12.39 -12.64
CA THR A 155 7.96 -12.01 -12.91
C THR A 155 7.64 -11.95 -14.41
N GLU A 156 8.49 -12.54 -15.28
CA GLU A 156 8.18 -12.76 -16.69
C GLU A 156 7.27 -13.97 -16.90
#